data_208c4cffaf615337d0effea5be28ad9f
#
_entry.id   208c4cffaf615337d0effea5be28ad9f
#
_cell.length_a   1.000
_cell.length_b   1.000
_cell.length_c   1.000
_cell.angle_alpha   90.00
_cell.angle_beta   90.00
_cell.angle_gamma   90.00
#
_symmetry.space_group_name_H-M   'P 1'
#
loop_
_entity.id
_entity.type
_entity.pdbx_description
1 polymer ?
#
loop_
_entity_poly.entity_id
_entity_poly.type
_entity_poly.pdbx_seq_one_letter_code
_entity_poly.pdbx_strand_id
1 'polypeptide(L)'
;MSLKTEIAGRLSAIGLVVALSLSACATPMTNDPDARAELAAINDPWEPFNRAMFEFNRALDRVLLKPVAQAYRGVVPDFGREMVKNFLDNLRSPVILANDILQGETDRAGETGSRFLANTTVGLGGVFDVTDIEFHNEDFGQTLAVWGFGEGPYLVLPLLGPSPVRDTVGLVGDTLMDPVMWYANRTDRYAISWVRYGMRAIDTRSRNIETLDEIERGAIDFYATVRSLYRQRRADEILNGHPPQSVPMPEISWDEDEQAEENQVSAVAK
;
A
#
# COMPACT_ATOMS: atom_id res chain seq x y z
N MET A 1 38.81 25.77 -12.98
CA MET A 1 38.27 24.48 -12.38
C MET A 1 36.82 24.39 -12.83
N SER A 2 36.47 23.33 -13.56
CA SER A 2 35.18 23.27 -14.30
C SER A 2 34.02 22.99 -13.33
N LEU A 3 32.89 23.66 -13.53
CA LEU A 3 31.61 23.47 -12.81
C LEU A 3 31.20 21.98 -12.70
N LYS A 4 31.57 21.18 -13.70
CA LYS A 4 31.35 19.72 -13.74
C LYS A 4 32.11 18.96 -12.65
N THR A 5 33.30 19.39 -12.26
CA THR A 5 34.12 18.77 -11.20
C THR A 5 33.57 19.10 -9.81
N GLU A 6 33.00 20.29 -9.60
CA GLU A 6 32.34 20.64 -8.32
C GLU A 6 31.02 19.88 -8.12
N ILE A 7 30.22 19.74 -9.17
CA ILE A 7 28.93 18.98 -9.09
C ILE A 7 29.23 17.50 -8.86
N ALA A 8 30.20 16.91 -9.52
CA ALA A 8 30.61 15.52 -9.31
C ALA A 8 31.14 15.28 -7.88
N GLY A 9 31.91 16.21 -7.32
CA GLY A 9 32.41 16.14 -5.95
C GLY A 9 31.28 16.24 -4.88
N ARG A 10 30.30 17.11 -5.13
CA ARG A 10 29.13 17.24 -4.22
C ARG A 10 28.20 16.03 -4.27
N LEU A 11 27.97 15.46 -5.45
CA LEU A 11 27.20 14.23 -5.62
C LEU A 11 27.90 13.02 -4.97
N SER A 12 29.23 12.92 -5.08
CA SER A 12 30.02 11.88 -4.40
C SER A 12 30.00 12.03 -2.88
N ALA A 13 30.04 13.25 -2.36
CA ALA A 13 29.96 13.52 -0.93
C ALA A 13 28.57 13.20 -0.36
N ILE A 14 27.49 13.52 -1.08
CA ILE A 14 26.11 13.17 -0.71
C ILE A 14 25.94 11.64 -0.76
N GLY A 15 26.45 10.98 -1.78
CA GLY A 15 26.41 9.51 -1.87
C GLY A 15 27.16 8.82 -0.74
N LEU A 16 28.30 9.38 -0.30
CA LEU A 16 29.07 8.85 0.83
C LEU A 16 28.37 9.07 2.18
N VAL A 17 27.73 10.22 2.37
CA VAL A 17 26.96 10.51 3.60
C VAL A 17 25.72 9.61 3.68
N VAL A 18 25.02 9.36 2.57
CA VAL A 18 23.90 8.43 2.51
C VAL A 18 24.36 6.99 2.76
N ALA A 19 25.50 6.57 2.21
CA ALA A 19 26.07 5.24 2.45
C ALA A 19 26.53 5.03 3.90
N LEU A 20 27.10 6.06 4.53
CA LEU A 20 27.52 6.01 5.95
C LEU A 20 26.33 6.05 6.92
N SER A 21 25.25 6.75 6.58
CA SER A 21 24.03 6.75 7.41
C SER A 21 23.28 5.41 7.33
N LEU A 22 23.36 4.69 6.22
CA LEU A 22 22.81 3.34 6.09
C LEU A 22 23.53 2.27 6.93
N SER A 23 24.84 2.49 7.19
CA SER A 23 25.63 1.55 8.03
C SER A 23 25.38 1.70 9.53
N ALA A 24 24.81 2.80 10.00
CA ALA A 24 24.55 3.09 11.42
C ALA A 24 23.23 2.48 11.94
N CYS A 25 22.40 1.92 11.08
CA CYS A 25 21.12 1.33 11.42
C CYS A 25 21.19 -0.20 11.54
N ALA A 26 22.23 -0.72 12.21
CA ALA A 26 22.27 -2.14 12.55
C ALA A 26 21.17 -2.44 13.57
N THR A 27 20.23 -3.30 13.23
CA THR A 27 19.25 -3.87 14.15
C THR A 27 19.98 -4.42 15.38
N PRO A 28 19.52 -4.17 16.62
CA PRO A 28 20.16 -4.72 17.78
C PRO A 28 20.26 -6.25 17.66
N MET A 29 21.49 -6.78 17.69
CA MET A 29 21.71 -8.22 17.65
C MET A 29 21.25 -8.79 19.00
N THR A 30 20.01 -9.28 19.03
CA THR A 30 19.56 -10.10 20.15
C THR A 30 20.11 -11.53 19.99
N ASN A 31 20.53 -12.13 21.08
CA ASN A 31 20.95 -13.54 21.11
C ASN A 31 19.77 -14.48 21.35
N ASP A 32 18.60 -13.95 21.67
CA ASP A 32 17.35 -14.68 21.85
C ASP A 32 16.81 -15.17 20.50
N PRO A 33 16.64 -16.50 20.30
CA PRO A 33 16.12 -17.05 19.03
C PRO A 33 14.69 -16.59 18.74
N ASP A 34 13.84 -16.46 19.76
CA ASP A 34 12.43 -16.08 19.59
C ASP A 34 12.34 -14.60 19.20
N ALA A 35 13.12 -13.73 19.84
CA ALA A 35 13.21 -12.32 19.46
C ALA A 35 13.79 -12.14 18.04
N ARG A 36 14.71 -13.02 17.60
CA ARG A 36 15.18 -13.00 16.20
C ARG A 36 14.10 -13.42 15.21
N ALA A 37 13.32 -14.43 15.54
CA ALA A 37 12.21 -14.87 14.70
C ALA A 37 11.15 -13.78 14.58
N GLU A 38 10.83 -13.09 15.66
CA GLU A 38 9.91 -11.95 15.67
C GLU A 38 10.43 -10.79 14.81
N LEU A 39 11.70 -10.40 14.98
CA LEU A 39 12.33 -9.36 14.16
C LEU A 39 12.38 -9.74 12.68
N ALA A 40 12.63 -11.01 12.38
CA ALA A 40 12.60 -11.51 11.00
C ALA A 40 11.17 -11.48 10.41
N ALA A 41 10.15 -11.79 11.21
CA ALA A 41 8.76 -11.69 10.80
C ALA A 41 8.31 -10.25 10.58
N ILE A 42 8.84 -9.31 11.38
CA ILE A 42 8.62 -7.87 11.20
C ILE A 42 9.25 -7.36 9.89
N ASN A 43 10.40 -7.93 9.47
CA ASN A 43 11.12 -7.59 8.24
C ASN A 43 11.28 -6.08 7.99
N ASP A 44 11.70 -5.35 9.01
CA ASP A 44 11.91 -3.90 8.97
C ASP A 44 13.34 -3.53 9.38
N PRO A 45 14.35 -3.89 8.58
CA PRO A 45 15.76 -3.65 8.93
C PRO A 45 16.13 -2.16 8.94
N TRP A 46 15.32 -1.31 8.31
CA TRP A 46 15.52 0.13 8.23
C TRP A 46 14.53 0.93 9.11
N GLU A 47 14.03 0.31 10.18
CA GLU A 47 13.01 0.92 11.04
C GLU A 47 13.32 2.37 11.46
N PRO A 48 14.55 2.76 11.89
CA PRO A 48 14.85 4.16 12.26
C PRO A 48 14.66 5.13 11.10
N PHE A 49 15.07 4.75 9.88
CA PHE A 49 14.85 5.54 8.68
C PHE A 49 13.35 5.59 8.32
N ASN A 50 12.69 4.44 8.34
CA ASN A 50 11.28 4.33 8.02
C ASN A 50 10.41 5.15 8.97
N ARG A 51 10.71 5.16 10.27
CA ARG A 51 10.03 6.02 11.26
C ARG A 51 10.25 7.50 10.96
N ALA A 52 11.46 7.92 10.60
CA ALA A 52 11.73 9.30 10.25
C ALA A 52 10.94 9.74 9.00
N MET A 53 10.88 8.89 7.96
CA MET A 53 10.09 9.15 6.75
C MET A 53 8.58 9.12 7.03
N PHE A 54 8.13 8.22 7.89
CA PHE A 54 6.75 8.16 8.34
C PHE A 54 6.33 9.45 9.06
N GLU A 55 7.13 9.95 10.00
CA GLU A 55 6.85 11.21 10.70
C GLU A 55 6.90 12.42 9.75
N PHE A 56 7.80 12.42 8.77
CA PHE A 56 7.81 13.43 7.71
C PHE A 56 6.49 13.42 6.92
N ASN A 57 6.05 12.24 6.46
CA ASN A 57 4.79 12.09 5.72
C ASN A 57 3.59 12.49 6.59
N ARG A 58 3.59 12.12 7.87
CA ARG A 58 2.56 12.49 8.84
C ARG A 58 2.50 13.99 9.10
N ALA A 59 3.65 14.66 9.20
CA ALA A 59 3.71 16.11 9.34
C ALA A 59 3.13 16.80 8.08
N LEU A 60 3.49 16.31 6.90
CA LEU A 60 2.97 16.82 5.63
C LEU A 60 1.46 16.58 5.49
N ASP A 61 0.97 15.41 5.90
CA ASP A 61 -0.47 15.13 5.93
C ASP A 61 -1.20 16.14 6.81
N ARG A 62 -0.74 16.34 8.04
CA ARG A 62 -1.39 17.25 9.00
C ARG A 62 -1.39 18.70 8.56
N VAL A 63 -0.29 19.17 7.95
CA VAL A 63 -0.13 20.59 7.60
C VAL A 63 -0.73 20.92 6.24
N LEU A 64 -0.69 19.96 5.30
CA LEU A 64 -1.10 20.23 3.92
C LEU A 64 -2.23 19.33 3.45
N LEU A 65 -2.03 18.00 3.43
CA LEU A 65 -2.96 17.10 2.73
C LEU A 65 -4.32 17.03 3.43
N LYS A 66 -4.34 16.87 4.76
CA LYS A 66 -5.60 16.81 5.54
C LYS A 66 -6.41 18.09 5.46
N PRO A 67 -5.86 19.32 5.66
CA PRO A 67 -6.60 20.57 5.48
C PRO A 67 -7.16 20.74 4.07
N VAL A 68 -6.38 20.40 3.03
CA VAL A 68 -6.83 20.45 1.64
C VAL A 68 -7.95 19.43 1.39
N ALA A 69 -7.83 18.21 1.91
CA ALA A 69 -8.87 17.18 1.81
C ALA A 69 -10.16 17.57 2.54
N GLN A 70 -10.07 18.24 3.69
CA GLN A 70 -11.22 18.79 4.40
C GLN A 70 -11.91 19.90 3.60
N ALA A 71 -11.13 20.85 3.03
CA ALA A 71 -11.66 21.90 2.16
C ALA A 71 -12.32 21.31 0.91
N TYR A 72 -11.69 20.32 0.26
CA TYR A 72 -12.25 19.60 -0.89
C TYR A 72 -13.59 18.95 -0.52
N ARG A 73 -13.67 18.25 0.61
CA ARG A 73 -14.91 17.64 1.10
C ARG A 73 -15.99 18.65 1.46
N GLY A 74 -15.60 19.82 1.94
CA GLY A 74 -16.53 20.90 2.29
C GLY A 74 -17.12 21.62 1.08
N VAL A 75 -16.37 21.70 -0.03
CA VAL A 75 -16.77 22.41 -1.25
C VAL A 75 -17.41 21.48 -2.28
N VAL A 76 -16.89 20.27 -2.45
CA VAL A 76 -17.36 19.31 -3.45
C VAL A 76 -18.37 18.36 -2.83
N PRO A 77 -19.65 18.37 -3.28
CA PRO A 77 -20.67 17.45 -2.78
C PRO A 77 -20.33 15.99 -3.10
N ASP A 78 -20.95 15.06 -2.37
CA ASP A 78 -20.68 13.61 -2.47
C ASP A 78 -20.73 13.10 -3.92
N PHE A 79 -21.78 13.49 -4.66
CA PHE A 79 -21.91 13.15 -6.07
C PHE A 79 -20.71 13.61 -6.91
N GLY A 80 -20.23 14.83 -6.69
CA GLY A 80 -19.05 15.36 -7.40
C GLY A 80 -17.77 14.60 -7.04
N ARG A 81 -17.64 14.17 -5.79
CA ARG A 81 -16.50 13.34 -5.33
C ARG A 81 -16.54 11.94 -5.94
N GLU A 82 -17.73 11.35 -6.11
CA GLU A 82 -17.88 10.09 -6.83
C GLU A 82 -17.48 10.24 -8.31
N MET A 83 -17.87 11.32 -8.97
CA MET A 83 -17.45 11.59 -10.35
C MET A 83 -15.91 11.68 -10.47
N VAL A 84 -15.26 12.38 -9.54
CA VAL A 84 -13.79 12.49 -9.51
C VAL A 84 -13.14 11.11 -9.29
N LYS A 85 -13.64 10.33 -8.33
CA LYS A 85 -13.15 8.97 -8.06
C LYS A 85 -13.27 8.09 -9.29
N ASN A 86 -14.47 8.03 -9.89
CA ASN A 86 -14.75 7.19 -11.06
C ASN A 86 -13.85 7.57 -12.25
N PHE A 87 -13.67 8.86 -12.49
CA PHE A 87 -12.75 9.33 -13.54
C PHE A 87 -11.29 8.91 -13.28
N LEU A 88 -10.81 9.07 -12.05
CA LEU A 88 -9.44 8.68 -11.68
C LEU A 88 -9.24 7.16 -11.74
N ASP A 89 -10.26 6.38 -11.36
CA ASP A 89 -10.25 4.92 -11.46
C ASP A 89 -10.27 4.46 -12.92
N ASN A 90 -11.07 5.10 -13.76
CA ASN A 90 -11.10 4.83 -15.19
C ASN A 90 -9.76 5.13 -15.89
N LEU A 91 -9.07 6.20 -15.49
CA LEU A 91 -7.72 6.52 -15.97
C LEU A 91 -6.67 5.47 -15.54
N ARG A 92 -6.91 4.74 -14.45
CA ARG A 92 -6.04 3.67 -13.97
C ARG A 92 -6.34 2.32 -14.61
N SER A 93 -7.56 2.11 -15.12
CA SER A 93 -8.00 0.84 -15.68
C SER A 93 -7.06 0.20 -16.71
N PRO A 94 -6.37 0.94 -17.60
CA PRO A 94 -5.40 0.32 -18.51
C PRO A 94 -4.21 -0.32 -17.79
N VAL A 95 -3.75 0.25 -16.68
CA VAL A 95 -2.66 -0.33 -15.85
C VAL A 95 -3.16 -1.56 -15.11
N ILE A 96 -4.38 -1.51 -14.56
CA ILE A 96 -5.03 -2.65 -13.90
C ILE A 96 -5.19 -3.80 -14.90
N LEU A 97 -5.77 -3.53 -16.08
CA LEU A 97 -5.94 -4.52 -17.14
C LEU A 97 -4.62 -5.20 -17.54
N ALA A 98 -3.54 -4.42 -17.64
CA ALA A 98 -2.23 -4.98 -17.94
C ALA A 98 -1.75 -5.93 -16.84
N ASN A 99 -1.96 -5.58 -15.58
CA ASN A 99 -1.59 -6.41 -14.44
C ASN A 99 -2.47 -7.67 -14.34
N ASP A 100 -3.79 -7.58 -14.54
CA ASP A 100 -4.70 -8.73 -14.61
C ASP A 100 -4.19 -9.76 -15.64
N ILE A 101 -3.84 -9.27 -16.85
CA ILE A 101 -3.31 -10.12 -17.94
C ILE A 101 -1.96 -10.74 -17.53
N LEU A 102 -1.05 -9.97 -16.95
CA LEU A 102 0.28 -10.44 -16.52
C LEU A 102 0.19 -11.47 -15.38
N GLN A 103 -0.85 -11.41 -14.56
CA GLN A 103 -1.14 -12.37 -13.50
C GLN A 103 -1.86 -13.63 -14.03
N GLY A 104 -2.41 -13.57 -15.26
CA GLY A 104 -3.18 -14.66 -15.85
C GLY A 104 -4.64 -14.69 -15.41
N GLU A 105 -5.11 -13.63 -14.77
CA GLU A 105 -6.48 -13.46 -14.24
C GLU A 105 -7.43 -13.03 -15.38
N THR A 106 -7.77 -13.95 -16.29
CA THR A 106 -8.53 -13.64 -17.52
C THR A 106 -9.92 -13.10 -17.26
N ASP A 107 -10.60 -13.57 -16.21
CA ASP A 107 -11.95 -13.12 -15.85
C ASP A 107 -11.89 -11.68 -15.34
N ARG A 108 -10.97 -11.37 -14.46
CA ARG A 108 -10.73 -10.01 -13.94
C ARG A 108 -10.29 -9.06 -15.05
N ALA A 109 -9.43 -9.51 -15.97
CA ALA A 109 -9.07 -8.74 -17.17
C ALA A 109 -10.30 -8.42 -18.05
N GLY A 110 -11.21 -9.39 -18.20
CA GLY A 110 -12.47 -9.19 -18.91
C GLY A 110 -13.39 -8.17 -18.23
N GLU A 111 -13.50 -8.24 -16.90
CA GLU A 111 -14.25 -7.28 -16.07
C GLU A 111 -13.66 -5.87 -16.18
N THR A 112 -12.33 -5.72 -15.96
CA THR A 112 -11.63 -4.44 -16.10
C THR A 112 -11.80 -3.85 -17.49
N GLY A 113 -11.61 -4.65 -18.53
CA GLY A 113 -11.76 -4.21 -19.92
C GLY A 113 -13.19 -3.76 -20.26
N SER A 114 -14.19 -4.53 -19.84
CA SER A 114 -15.61 -4.22 -20.05
C SER A 114 -16.00 -2.93 -19.31
N ARG A 115 -15.60 -2.81 -18.05
CA ARG A 115 -15.81 -1.63 -17.24
C ARG A 115 -15.15 -0.38 -17.86
N PHE A 116 -13.88 -0.49 -18.26
CA PHE A 116 -13.15 0.60 -18.92
C PHE A 116 -13.83 1.08 -20.20
N LEU A 117 -14.25 0.17 -21.08
CA LEU A 117 -14.91 0.50 -22.33
C LEU A 117 -16.27 1.15 -22.09
N ALA A 118 -17.11 0.59 -21.21
CA ALA A 118 -18.42 1.14 -20.91
C ALA A 118 -18.31 2.52 -20.26
N ASN A 119 -17.47 2.67 -19.26
CA ASN A 119 -17.32 3.94 -18.54
C ASN A 119 -16.64 5.02 -19.40
N THR A 120 -15.73 4.63 -20.31
CA THR A 120 -15.10 5.58 -21.23
C THR A 120 -16.09 6.07 -22.30
N THR A 121 -16.93 5.19 -22.84
CA THR A 121 -17.84 5.53 -23.95
C THR A 121 -19.17 6.09 -23.45
N VAL A 122 -19.90 5.33 -22.63
CA VAL A 122 -21.23 5.70 -22.13
C VAL A 122 -21.11 6.58 -20.88
N GLY A 123 -20.11 6.30 -20.03
CA GLY A 123 -19.85 7.02 -18.76
C GLY A 123 -19.10 8.35 -18.92
N LEU A 124 -19.05 8.94 -20.13
CA LEU A 124 -18.41 10.23 -20.42
C LEU A 124 -16.94 10.29 -19.98
N GLY A 125 -16.13 9.32 -20.45
CA GLY A 125 -14.71 9.25 -20.11
C GLY A 125 -14.44 8.73 -18.68
N GLY A 126 -15.39 8.03 -18.08
CA GLY A 126 -15.29 7.47 -16.74
C GLY A 126 -15.79 8.38 -15.62
N VAL A 127 -16.41 9.51 -15.95
CA VAL A 127 -17.04 10.39 -14.93
C VAL A 127 -18.21 9.67 -14.25
N PHE A 128 -18.99 8.89 -15.02
CA PHE A 128 -20.06 8.05 -14.51
C PHE A 128 -19.67 6.59 -14.59
N ASP A 129 -19.86 5.88 -13.49
CA ASP A 129 -19.82 4.43 -13.49
C ASP A 129 -21.19 3.90 -13.94
N VAL A 130 -21.21 3.31 -15.12
CA VAL A 130 -22.41 2.82 -15.77
C VAL A 130 -22.50 1.29 -15.79
N THR A 131 -21.64 0.64 -15.00
CA THR A 131 -21.56 -0.81 -14.91
C THR A 131 -21.89 -1.29 -13.51
N ASP A 132 -22.42 -2.52 -13.40
CA ASP A 132 -22.60 -3.23 -12.12
C ASP A 132 -21.34 -4.03 -11.73
N ILE A 133 -20.24 -3.86 -12.48
CA ILE A 133 -18.98 -4.56 -12.23
C ILE A 133 -18.21 -3.81 -11.12
N GLU A 134 -17.87 -4.49 -10.05
CA GLU A 134 -17.11 -3.89 -8.94
C GLU A 134 -15.69 -3.51 -9.38
N PHE A 135 -15.25 -2.33 -8.92
CA PHE A 135 -13.88 -1.89 -9.16
C PHE A 135 -12.91 -2.66 -8.28
N HIS A 136 -11.93 -3.31 -8.87
CA HIS A 136 -10.79 -3.86 -8.17
C HIS A 136 -9.50 -3.12 -8.52
N ASN A 137 -8.52 -3.19 -7.65
CA ASN A 137 -7.26 -2.50 -7.83
C ASN A 137 -6.13 -3.51 -7.98
N GLU A 138 -5.45 -3.43 -9.13
CA GLU A 138 -4.25 -4.22 -9.40
C GLU A 138 -3.05 -3.33 -9.69
N ASP A 139 -1.87 -3.83 -9.35
CA ASP A 139 -0.61 -3.16 -9.60
C ASP A 139 0.53 -4.16 -9.85
N PHE A 140 1.64 -3.65 -10.38
CA PHE A 140 2.78 -4.50 -10.74
C PHE A 140 3.49 -5.13 -9.52
N GLY A 141 3.35 -4.55 -8.33
CA GLY A 141 3.84 -5.17 -7.08
C GLY A 141 3.05 -6.44 -6.72
N GLN A 142 1.73 -6.47 -6.99
CA GLN A 142 0.90 -7.67 -6.87
C GLN A 142 1.28 -8.69 -7.94
N THR A 143 1.47 -8.26 -9.18
CA THR A 143 1.96 -9.11 -10.27
C THR A 143 3.28 -9.79 -9.92
N LEU A 144 4.23 -9.05 -9.37
CA LEU A 144 5.49 -9.60 -8.88
C LEU A 144 5.28 -10.64 -7.76
N ALA A 145 4.32 -10.39 -6.86
CA ALA A 145 3.98 -11.36 -5.81
C ALA A 145 3.41 -12.67 -6.37
N VAL A 146 2.49 -12.59 -7.32
CA VAL A 146 1.94 -13.75 -8.04
C VAL A 146 3.03 -14.51 -8.78
N TRP A 147 4.04 -13.82 -9.31
CA TRP A 147 5.21 -14.47 -9.93
C TRP A 147 6.20 -15.05 -8.91
N GLY A 148 5.90 -14.97 -7.60
CA GLY A 148 6.70 -15.58 -6.53
C GLY A 148 7.79 -14.69 -5.95
N PHE A 149 7.83 -13.40 -6.29
CA PHE A 149 8.76 -12.48 -5.65
C PHE A 149 8.27 -12.11 -4.25
N GLY A 150 9.10 -12.32 -3.23
CA GLY A 150 8.83 -11.89 -1.87
C GLY A 150 8.72 -10.38 -1.73
N GLU A 151 8.10 -9.91 -0.65
CA GLU A 151 7.91 -8.45 -0.44
C GLU A 151 9.23 -7.68 -0.28
N GLY A 152 10.33 -8.37 0.13
CA GLY A 152 11.59 -7.74 0.49
C GLY A 152 11.48 -6.93 1.80
N PRO A 153 12.53 -6.18 2.16
CA PRO A 153 12.53 -5.29 3.32
C PRO A 153 11.41 -4.26 3.24
N TYR A 154 10.80 -3.98 4.40
CA TYR A 154 9.83 -2.91 4.53
C TYR A 154 10.50 -1.55 4.34
N LEU A 155 9.85 -0.66 3.61
CA LEU A 155 10.31 0.68 3.31
C LEU A 155 9.15 1.67 3.41
N VAL A 156 9.44 2.88 3.87
CA VAL A 156 8.52 4.02 3.81
C VAL A 156 9.08 5.06 2.87
N LEU A 157 8.36 5.31 1.77
CA LEU A 157 8.77 6.31 0.79
C LEU A 157 8.26 7.69 1.18
N PRO A 158 9.07 8.75 0.93
CA PRO A 158 8.58 10.13 1.08
C PRO A 158 7.35 10.36 0.20
N LEU A 159 6.32 10.98 0.71
CA LEU A 159 5.05 11.31 0.06
C LEU A 159 4.16 10.10 -0.27
N LEU A 160 4.73 8.94 -0.56
CA LEU A 160 3.99 7.75 -1.01
C LEU A 160 3.60 6.82 0.14
N GLY A 161 4.30 6.90 1.28
CA GLY A 161 4.03 6.08 2.45
C GLY A 161 4.63 4.66 2.39
N PRO A 162 4.00 3.67 3.04
CA PRO A 162 4.48 2.29 3.07
C PRO A 162 4.62 1.70 1.67
N SER A 163 5.79 1.16 1.36
CA SER A 163 6.09 0.54 0.06
C SER A 163 7.31 -0.38 0.20
N PRO A 164 7.15 -1.65 0.59
CA PRO A 164 8.22 -2.65 0.56
C PRO A 164 8.96 -2.64 -0.76
N VAL A 165 10.18 -3.19 -0.79
CA VAL A 165 11.04 -3.12 -1.99
C VAL A 165 10.34 -3.65 -3.24
N ARG A 166 9.62 -4.78 -3.15
CA ARG A 166 8.82 -5.31 -4.25
C ARG A 166 7.80 -4.29 -4.76
N ASP A 167 7.04 -3.68 -3.86
CA ASP A 167 5.97 -2.74 -4.21
C ASP A 167 6.56 -1.42 -4.74
N THR A 168 7.74 -1.01 -4.25
CA THR A 168 8.51 0.12 -4.81
C THR A 168 8.92 -0.15 -6.27
N VAL A 169 9.38 -1.36 -6.58
CA VAL A 169 9.64 -1.79 -7.97
C VAL A 169 8.34 -1.83 -8.76
N GLY A 170 7.25 -2.27 -8.13
CA GLY A 170 5.90 -2.26 -8.69
C GLY A 170 5.46 -0.88 -9.17
N LEU A 171 5.69 0.18 -8.37
CA LEU A 171 5.37 1.55 -8.77
C LEU A 171 6.11 1.98 -10.05
N VAL A 172 7.35 1.53 -10.25
CA VAL A 172 8.08 1.80 -11.49
C VAL A 172 7.44 1.05 -12.65
N GLY A 173 7.07 -0.22 -12.47
CA GLY A 173 6.37 -1.02 -13.47
C GLY A 173 5.04 -0.38 -13.89
N ASP A 174 4.20 0.01 -12.92
CA ASP A 174 2.95 0.71 -13.19
C ASP A 174 3.16 2.01 -13.98
N THR A 175 4.19 2.77 -13.62
CA THR A 175 4.53 4.02 -14.32
C THR A 175 4.90 3.76 -15.79
N LEU A 176 5.62 2.67 -16.06
CA LEU A 176 5.99 2.28 -17.42
C LEU A 176 4.80 1.77 -18.25
N MET A 177 3.78 1.22 -17.61
CA MET A 177 2.55 0.74 -18.26
C MET A 177 1.46 1.82 -18.38
N ASP A 178 1.66 3.00 -17.75
CA ASP A 178 0.65 4.05 -17.67
C ASP A 178 0.56 4.89 -18.96
N PRO A 179 -0.52 4.78 -19.77
CA PRO A 179 -0.65 5.53 -21.00
C PRO A 179 -0.79 7.04 -20.77
N VAL A 180 -1.31 7.47 -19.61
CA VAL A 180 -1.41 8.90 -19.26
C VAL A 180 -0.02 9.47 -19.03
N MET A 181 0.86 8.73 -18.37
CA MET A 181 2.26 9.11 -18.17
C MET A 181 3.00 9.20 -19.52
N TRP A 182 2.78 8.25 -20.41
CA TRP A 182 3.36 8.28 -21.76
C TRP A 182 2.90 9.51 -22.55
N TYR A 183 1.60 9.82 -22.52
CA TYR A 183 1.08 11.01 -23.16
C TYR A 183 1.69 12.28 -22.58
N ALA A 184 1.75 12.39 -21.24
CA ALA A 184 2.32 13.54 -20.55
C ALA A 184 3.79 13.76 -20.93
N ASN A 185 4.59 12.67 -20.96
CA ASN A 185 6.01 12.72 -21.33
C ASN A 185 6.22 13.08 -22.80
N ARG A 186 5.41 12.55 -23.72
CA ARG A 186 5.54 12.83 -25.16
C ARG A 186 5.12 14.23 -25.56
N THR A 187 4.26 14.86 -24.77
CA THR A 187 3.71 16.20 -25.04
C THR A 187 4.29 17.28 -24.15
N ASP A 188 5.28 16.96 -23.30
CA ASP A 188 5.89 17.85 -22.28
C ASP A 188 4.85 18.44 -21.29
N ARG A 189 3.71 17.74 -21.11
CA ARG A 189 2.61 18.15 -20.24
C ARG A 189 2.66 17.44 -18.88
N TYR A 190 3.79 17.49 -18.21
CA TYR A 190 4.02 16.82 -16.91
C TYR A 190 3.01 17.20 -15.83
N ALA A 191 2.42 18.39 -15.93
CA ALA A 191 1.38 18.84 -15.01
C ALA A 191 0.16 17.90 -14.97
N ILE A 192 -0.16 17.20 -16.08
CA ILE A 192 -1.29 16.24 -16.11
C ILE A 192 -1.07 15.12 -15.10
N SER A 193 0.11 14.54 -15.05
CA SER A 193 0.45 13.48 -14.11
C SER A 193 0.45 13.97 -12.68
N TRP A 194 1.04 15.14 -12.41
CA TRP A 194 1.06 15.72 -11.07
C TRP A 194 -0.34 16.05 -10.55
N VAL A 195 -1.19 16.64 -11.41
CA VAL A 195 -2.59 16.93 -11.05
C VAL A 195 -3.35 15.66 -10.77
N ARG A 196 -3.21 14.61 -11.60
CA ARG A 196 -3.88 13.31 -11.41
C ARG A 196 -3.48 12.68 -10.07
N TYR A 197 -2.18 12.59 -9.77
CA TYR A 197 -1.70 12.02 -8.51
C TYR A 197 -2.11 12.86 -7.30
N GLY A 198 -2.02 14.19 -7.41
CA GLY A 198 -2.46 15.11 -6.37
C GLY A 198 -3.96 14.99 -6.08
N MET A 199 -4.80 14.97 -7.13
CA MET A 199 -6.24 14.79 -6.98
C MET A 199 -6.58 13.44 -6.36
N ARG A 200 -5.90 12.36 -6.77
CA ARG A 200 -6.08 11.04 -6.15
C ARG A 200 -5.72 11.05 -4.66
N ALA A 201 -4.60 11.67 -4.30
CA ALA A 201 -4.21 11.77 -2.90
C ALA A 201 -5.25 12.55 -2.07
N ILE A 202 -5.73 13.70 -2.58
CA ILE A 202 -6.75 14.54 -1.92
C ILE A 202 -8.07 13.77 -1.78
N ASP A 203 -8.57 13.14 -2.86
CA ASP A 203 -9.82 12.40 -2.84
C ASP A 203 -9.75 11.20 -1.89
N THR A 204 -8.70 10.39 -1.97
CA THR A 204 -8.47 9.25 -1.08
C THR A 204 -8.37 9.73 0.38
N ARG A 205 -7.64 10.80 0.67
CA ARG A 205 -7.52 11.34 2.03
C ARG A 205 -8.86 11.87 2.55
N SER A 206 -9.66 12.50 1.69
CA SER A 206 -10.97 13.03 2.06
C SER A 206 -11.97 11.95 2.48
N ARG A 207 -11.88 10.76 1.86
CA ARG A 207 -12.72 9.60 2.18
C ARG A 207 -12.32 8.88 3.46
N ASN A 208 -11.04 9.00 3.85
CA ASN A 208 -10.45 8.27 4.98
C ASN A 208 -10.09 9.18 6.16
N ILE A 209 -10.68 10.39 6.27
CA ILE A 209 -10.35 11.34 7.36
C ILE A 209 -10.63 10.70 8.73
N GLU A 210 -11.85 10.22 8.93
CA GLU A 210 -12.31 9.68 10.19
C GLU A 210 -11.54 8.40 10.56
N THR A 211 -11.45 7.46 9.63
CA THR A 211 -10.76 6.17 9.83
C THR A 211 -9.30 6.35 10.23
N LEU A 212 -8.56 7.22 9.52
CA LEU A 212 -7.16 7.47 9.83
C LEU A 212 -7.00 8.20 11.18
N ASP A 213 -7.89 9.14 11.49
CA ASP A 213 -7.89 9.84 12.77
C ASP A 213 -8.23 8.89 13.94
N GLU A 214 -9.08 7.91 13.74
CA GLU A 214 -9.42 6.88 14.73
C GLU A 214 -8.26 5.92 14.95
N ILE A 215 -7.64 5.43 13.88
CA ILE A 215 -6.44 4.59 13.97
C ILE A 215 -5.31 5.34 14.68
N GLU A 216 -5.06 6.61 14.34
CA GLU A 216 -4.02 7.41 14.96
C GLU A 216 -4.28 7.63 16.46
N ARG A 217 -5.53 7.86 16.86
CA ARG A 217 -5.91 8.05 18.27
C ARG A 217 -5.87 6.77 19.10
N GLY A 218 -6.20 5.63 18.48
CA GLY A 218 -6.27 4.34 19.15
C GLY A 218 -4.93 3.61 19.21
N ALA A 219 -3.96 3.97 18.39
CA ALA A 219 -2.69 3.27 18.30
C ALA A 219 -1.74 3.65 19.44
N ILE A 220 -1.17 2.65 20.10
CA ILE A 220 -0.04 2.84 21.06
C ILE A 220 1.21 3.25 20.29
N ASP A 221 1.51 2.57 19.19
CA ASP A 221 2.55 2.91 18.22
C ASP A 221 1.90 3.01 16.83
N PHE A 222 1.69 4.24 16.35
CA PHE A 222 0.99 4.48 15.09
C PHE A 222 1.79 3.97 13.88
N TYR A 223 3.12 4.07 13.92
CA TYR A 223 3.98 3.51 12.87
C TYR A 223 3.82 1.99 12.74
N ALA A 224 3.94 1.28 13.87
CA ALA A 224 3.80 -0.18 13.89
C ALA A 224 2.39 -0.62 13.46
N THR A 225 1.36 0.11 13.88
CA THR A 225 -0.04 -0.14 13.49
C THR A 225 -0.23 0.02 11.99
N VAL A 226 0.25 1.12 11.39
CA VAL A 226 0.13 1.36 9.94
C VAL A 226 0.93 0.32 9.15
N ARG A 227 2.13 -0.08 9.60
CA ARG A 227 2.90 -1.15 8.99
C ARG A 227 2.14 -2.47 8.97
N SER A 228 1.53 -2.84 10.10
CA SER A 228 0.74 -4.07 10.22
C SER A 228 -0.50 -4.05 9.32
N LEU A 229 -1.28 -2.97 9.34
CA LEU A 229 -2.46 -2.81 8.50
C LEU A 229 -2.11 -2.81 7.01
N TYR A 230 -1.02 -2.15 6.62
CA TYR A 230 -0.55 -2.18 5.24
C TYR A 230 -0.27 -3.61 4.77
N ARG A 231 0.45 -4.40 5.58
CA ARG A 231 0.80 -5.78 5.22
C ARG A 231 -0.41 -6.69 5.14
N GLN A 232 -1.35 -6.56 6.09
CA GLN A 232 -2.60 -7.34 6.07
C GLN A 232 -3.41 -7.02 4.81
N ARG A 233 -3.62 -5.74 4.53
CA ARG A 233 -4.31 -5.31 3.33
C ARG A 233 -3.59 -5.77 2.07
N ARG A 234 -2.25 -5.68 2.04
CA ARG A 234 -1.46 -6.10 0.88
C ARG A 234 -1.53 -7.60 0.63
N ALA A 235 -1.53 -8.39 1.69
CA ALA A 235 -1.72 -9.83 1.59
C ALA A 235 -3.12 -10.18 1.05
N ASP A 236 -4.15 -9.47 1.48
CA ASP A 236 -5.52 -9.62 0.97
C ASP A 236 -5.64 -9.24 -0.51
N GLU A 237 -5.04 -8.11 -0.91
CA GLU A 237 -4.99 -7.66 -2.32
C GLU A 237 -4.30 -8.72 -3.22
N ILE A 238 -3.16 -9.29 -2.81
CA ILE A 238 -2.44 -10.34 -3.57
C ILE A 238 -3.27 -11.61 -3.72
N LEU A 239 -4.10 -11.93 -2.74
CA LEU A 239 -4.98 -13.09 -2.76
C LEU A 239 -6.35 -12.81 -3.40
N ASN A 240 -6.55 -11.63 -3.94
CA ASN A 240 -7.82 -11.20 -4.56
C ASN A 240 -9.03 -11.37 -3.62
N GLY A 241 -8.84 -11.10 -2.31
CA GLY A 241 -9.87 -11.30 -1.30
C GLY A 241 -10.17 -12.76 -0.98
N HIS A 242 -9.40 -13.71 -1.50
CA HIS A 242 -9.51 -15.13 -1.15
C HIS A 242 -8.56 -15.40 0.01
N PRO A 243 -9.04 -15.57 1.24
CA PRO A 243 -8.16 -15.90 2.36
C PRO A 243 -7.44 -17.22 2.06
N PRO A 244 -6.15 -17.36 2.44
CA PRO A 244 -5.48 -18.65 2.34
C PRO A 244 -6.36 -19.69 3.04
N GLN A 245 -6.55 -20.85 2.39
CA GLN A 245 -7.30 -21.94 3.01
C GLN A 245 -6.75 -22.11 4.42
N SER A 246 -7.60 -21.87 5.41
CA SER A 246 -7.21 -21.90 6.81
C SER A 246 -6.46 -23.21 7.05
N VAL A 247 -5.23 -23.11 7.52
CA VAL A 247 -4.59 -24.25 8.19
C VAL A 247 -5.62 -24.70 9.21
N PRO A 248 -6.08 -25.98 9.20
CA PRO A 248 -7.04 -26.44 10.17
C PRO A 248 -6.52 -26.03 11.55
N MET A 249 -7.23 -25.15 12.24
CA MET A 249 -6.89 -24.88 13.63
C MET A 249 -6.92 -26.23 14.34
N PRO A 250 -5.93 -26.59 15.14
CA PRO A 250 -6.05 -27.75 16.01
C PRO A 250 -7.40 -27.59 16.74
N GLU A 251 -8.26 -28.58 16.63
CA GLU A 251 -9.46 -28.62 17.50
C GLU A 251 -8.95 -28.57 18.92
N ILE A 252 -9.13 -27.40 19.56
CA ILE A 252 -8.94 -27.30 21.01
C ILE A 252 -10.15 -28.03 21.57
N SER A 253 -9.98 -29.31 21.87
CA SER A 253 -11.00 -30.08 22.56
C SER A 253 -11.03 -29.60 24.02
N TRP A 254 -11.97 -28.73 24.31
CA TRP A 254 -12.26 -28.26 25.69
C TRP A 254 -12.77 -29.42 26.57
N ASP A 255 -13.11 -30.56 25.97
CA ASP A 255 -13.71 -31.72 26.63
C ASP A 255 -12.71 -32.55 27.45
N GLU A 256 -11.40 -32.44 27.21
CA GLU A 256 -10.39 -33.21 27.95
C GLU A 256 -10.15 -32.68 29.36
N ASP A 257 -10.29 -31.36 29.58
CA ASP A 257 -10.08 -30.76 30.90
C ASP A 257 -11.29 -30.98 31.82
N GLU A 258 -12.53 -30.98 31.34
CA GLU A 258 -13.71 -31.27 32.12
C GLU A 258 -13.72 -32.74 32.57
N GLN A 259 -13.32 -33.70 31.72
CA GLN A 259 -13.24 -35.10 32.08
C GLN A 259 -12.12 -35.41 33.10
N ALA A 260 -11.04 -34.67 33.06
CA ALA A 260 -9.93 -34.77 34.03
C ALA A 260 -10.37 -34.27 35.42
N GLU A 261 -11.15 -33.18 35.50
CA GLU A 261 -11.72 -32.67 36.77
C GLU A 261 -12.79 -33.62 37.36
N GLU A 262 -13.71 -34.14 36.56
CA GLU A 262 -14.72 -35.09 37.00
C GLU A 262 -14.12 -36.37 37.57
N ASN A 263 -13.05 -36.89 36.92
CA ASN A 263 -12.36 -38.05 37.40
C ASN A 263 -11.57 -37.81 38.69
N GLN A 264 -11.03 -36.63 38.92
CA GLN A 264 -10.37 -36.26 40.18
C GLN A 264 -11.35 -36.11 41.31
N VAL A 265 -12.53 -35.49 41.08
CA VAL A 265 -13.55 -35.32 42.10
C VAL A 265 -14.16 -36.67 42.52
N SER A 266 -14.34 -37.62 41.57
CA SER A 266 -14.85 -38.97 41.88
C SER A 266 -13.87 -39.86 42.61
N ALA A 267 -12.56 -39.63 42.45
CA ALA A 267 -11.50 -40.37 43.14
C ALA A 267 -11.31 -39.95 44.61
N VAL A 268 -11.65 -38.70 44.94
CA VAL A 268 -11.59 -38.15 46.33
C VAL A 268 -12.82 -38.53 47.17
N ALA A 269 -13.92 -38.95 46.54
CA ALA A 269 -15.17 -39.31 47.19
C ALA A 269 -15.31 -40.79 47.57
N LYS A 270 -14.27 -41.61 47.35
CA LYS A 270 -14.14 -43.03 47.76
C LYS A 270 -13.11 -43.20 48.84
#